data_0b2b514c700308f1533be8af848429ce
#
_entry.id   0b2b514c700308f1533be8af848429ce
#
_cell.length_a   1.000
_cell.length_b   1.000
_cell.length_c   1.000
_cell.angle_alpha   90.00
_cell.angle_beta   90.00
_cell.angle_gamma   90.00
#
_symmetry.space_group_name_H-M   'P 1'
#
loop_
_entity.id
_entity.type
_entity.pdbx_description
1 polymer ?
#
loop_
_entity_poly.entity_id
_entity_poly.type
_entity_poly.pdbx_seq_one_letter_code
_entity_poly.pdbx_strand_id
1 'polypeptide(L)'
;MRDWIPKRGLTSWQSLDKLNTKGDSERMIDSTAAALEAVNDAWTRICHECRSVLGSELHYQAMIYHSLRCDGRVPVDQLGMNVKQWIPNVTSDLFKKLDQSKNESFRGGFEPIPDIVIFSPNVGGDWRRRRADHTMKHMLVAIEVKASERANRRLTYSEIAGDIAKLSAHQEEARVRGYNFTPIMLVIDTAPDPKERITQTTSNDLRALCIELGVEWRYLDPCDDEVQRIGSEHRLTSGNEQDK
;
A
#
# COMPACT_ATOMS: atom_id res chain seq x y z
N MET A 1 -23.20 -56.52 7.93
CA MET A 1 -22.82 -55.15 7.73
C MET A 1 -21.35 -55.05 8.11
N ARG A 2 -20.49 -54.91 7.16
CA ARG A 2 -19.02 -54.84 7.37
C ARG A 2 -18.57 -53.43 7.04
N ASP A 3 -17.94 -52.78 8.02
CA ASP A 3 -17.44 -51.43 7.98
C ASP A 3 -16.30 -51.29 6.94
N TRP A 4 -16.51 -50.43 5.96
CA TRP A 4 -15.50 -50.04 4.99
C TRP A 4 -14.87 -48.71 5.43
N ILE A 5 -13.69 -48.77 6.05
CA ILE A 5 -12.88 -47.60 6.38
C ILE A 5 -11.79 -47.49 5.30
N PRO A 6 -11.74 -46.40 4.48
CA PRO A 6 -10.65 -46.19 3.57
C PRO A 6 -9.42 -45.72 4.35
N LYS A 7 -8.33 -46.50 4.29
CA LYS A 7 -7.00 -46.06 4.74
C LYS A 7 -6.56 -44.89 3.86
N ARG A 8 -6.59 -43.69 4.41
CA ARG A 8 -5.91 -42.53 3.78
C ARG A 8 -4.42 -42.74 3.93
N GLY A 9 -3.74 -43.01 2.81
CA GLY A 9 -2.28 -42.94 2.71
C GLY A 9 -1.84 -41.49 2.98
N LEU A 10 -0.97 -41.33 3.96
CA LEU A 10 -0.21 -40.13 4.19
C LEU A 10 0.74 -39.94 2.99
N THR A 11 0.30 -39.21 1.98
CA THR A 11 1.21 -38.69 0.94
C THR A 11 1.93 -37.50 1.57
N SER A 12 3.23 -37.67 1.69
CA SER A 12 4.17 -36.76 2.30
C SER A 12 4.13 -35.39 1.62
N TRP A 13 3.85 -34.36 2.39
CA TRP A 13 4.02 -32.94 2.01
C TRP A 13 5.49 -32.53 1.76
N GLN A 14 6.41 -33.51 1.84
CA GLN A 14 7.86 -33.30 1.67
C GLN A 14 8.34 -33.17 0.22
N SER A 15 7.48 -33.26 -0.78
CA SER A 15 7.90 -33.18 -2.19
C SER A 15 7.62 -31.85 -2.88
N LEU A 16 7.02 -30.86 -2.22
CA LEU A 16 6.78 -29.52 -2.80
C LEU A 16 7.95 -28.57 -2.61
N ASP A 17 8.90 -28.87 -1.74
CA ASP A 17 10.09 -28.01 -1.50
C ASP A 17 11.17 -28.09 -2.60
N LYS A 18 10.98 -28.91 -3.65
CA LYS A 18 11.98 -29.09 -4.71
C LYS A 18 11.70 -28.33 -6.02
N LEU A 19 10.69 -27.46 -6.05
CA LEU A 19 10.48 -26.53 -7.17
C LEU A 19 11.12 -25.15 -6.91
N ASN A 20 12.03 -25.06 -5.94
CA ASN A 20 12.85 -23.88 -5.76
C ASN A 20 13.95 -23.88 -6.84
N THR A 21 13.61 -23.30 -7.99
CA THR A 21 14.55 -23.03 -9.08
C THR A 21 15.65 -22.11 -8.56
N LYS A 22 16.88 -22.53 -8.80
CA LYS A 22 18.11 -21.79 -8.54
C LYS A 22 17.97 -20.28 -8.78
N GLY A 23 18.17 -19.46 -7.75
CA GLY A 23 18.70 -18.11 -7.94
C GLY A 23 17.93 -16.94 -7.34
N ASP A 24 16.70 -17.07 -6.83
CA ASP A 24 16.03 -15.96 -6.18
C ASP A 24 16.17 -16.05 -4.66
N SER A 25 17.28 -15.50 -4.14
CA SER A 25 17.35 -15.24 -2.71
C SER A 25 16.25 -14.24 -2.36
N GLU A 26 15.40 -14.57 -1.40
CA GLU A 26 14.43 -13.61 -0.85
C GLU A 26 15.18 -12.34 -0.44
N ARG A 27 14.69 -11.19 -0.91
CA ARG A 27 15.27 -9.89 -0.61
C ARG A 27 14.86 -9.51 0.81
N MET A 28 15.80 -9.21 1.68
CA MET A 28 15.48 -8.65 2.97
C MET A 28 15.11 -7.16 2.81
N ILE A 29 13.90 -6.78 3.22
CA ILE A 29 13.42 -5.39 3.17
C ILE A 29 13.56 -4.80 4.58
N ASP A 30 14.67 -4.15 4.87
CA ASP A 30 15.02 -3.63 6.20
C ASP A 30 14.90 -2.11 6.33
N SER A 31 14.69 -1.41 5.22
CA SER A 31 14.62 0.05 5.16
C SER A 31 13.53 0.54 4.23
N THR A 32 13.10 1.78 4.43
CA THR A 32 12.14 2.44 3.53
C THR A 32 12.68 2.53 2.10
N ALA A 33 13.98 2.75 1.93
CA ALA A 33 14.60 2.78 0.60
C ALA A 33 14.47 1.43 -0.11
N ALA A 34 14.76 0.32 0.58
CA ALA A 34 14.62 -1.03 0.05
C ALA A 34 13.15 -1.37 -0.27
N ALA A 35 12.21 -0.90 0.57
CA ALA A 35 10.78 -1.09 0.33
C ALA A 35 10.29 -0.32 -0.91
N LEU A 36 10.73 0.93 -1.10
CA LEU A 36 10.41 1.72 -2.29
C LEU A 36 11.03 1.14 -3.57
N GLU A 37 12.24 0.61 -3.48
CA GLU A 37 12.88 -0.11 -4.59
C GLU A 37 12.07 -1.36 -4.97
N ALA A 38 11.58 -2.14 -3.99
CA ALA A 38 10.71 -3.28 -4.25
C ALA A 38 9.39 -2.88 -4.94
N VAL A 39 8.79 -1.73 -4.53
CA VAL A 39 7.62 -1.18 -5.22
C VAL A 39 7.95 -0.78 -6.65
N ASN A 40 9.13 -0.19 -6.90
CA ASN A 40 9.59 0.19 -8.23
C ASN A 40 9.84 -1.03 -9.12
N ASP A 41 10.46 -2.08 -8.59
CA ASP A 41 10.71 -3.34 -9.30
C ASP A 41 9.39 -4.01 -9.73
N ALA A 42 8.37 -3.96 -8.86
CA ALA A 42 7.05 -4.51 -9.16
C ALA A 42 6.22 -3.64 -10.12
N TRP A 43 6.58 -2.36 -10.34
CA TRP A 43 5.74 -1.39 -11.02
C TRP A 43 5.36 -1.76 -12.45
N THR A 44 6.31 -2.29 -13.23
CA THR A 44 6.06 -2.71 -14.62
C THR A 44 4.99 -3.80 -14.69
N ARG A 45 5.04 -4.80 -13.80
CA ARG A 45 4.00 -5.84 -13.72
C ARG A 45 2.68 -5.27 -13.26
N ILE A 46 2.67 -4.42 -12.23
CA ILE A 46 1.44 -3.74 -11.75
C ILE A 46 0.76 -3.02 -12.92
N CYS A 47 1.51 -2.22 -13.69
CA CYS A 47 0.97 -1.51 -14.84
C CYS A 47 0.38 -2.46 -15.89
N HIS A 48 1.12 -3.51 -16.24
CA HIS A 48 0.67 -4.47 -17.25
C HIS A 48 -0.59 -5.23 -16.81
N GLU A 49 -0.58 -5.79 -15.61
CA GLU A 49 -1.69 -6.60 -15.12
C GLU A 49 -2.95 -5.76 -14.85
N CYS A 50 -2.81 -4.59 -14.21
CA CYS A 50 -3.94 -3.72 -13.92
C CYS A 50 -4.59 -3.11 -15.18
N ARG A 51 -3.84 -2.93 -16.29
CA ARG A 51 -4.41 -2.53 -17.59
C ARG A 51 -5.14 -3.67 -18.32
N SER A 52 -4.84 -4.90 -17.97
CA SER A 52 -5.40 -6.09 -18.65
C SER A 52 -6.83 -6.41 -18.21
N VAL A 53 -7.31 -5.81 -17.12
CA VAL A 53 -8.62 -6.11 -16.54
C VAL A 53 -9.31 -4.84 -16.04
N LEU A 54 -10.64 -4.91 -15.96
CA LEU A 54 -11.46 -3.92 -15.28
C LEU A 54 -12.10 -4.62 -14.08
N GLY A 55 -11.59 -4.34 -12.90
CA GLY A 55 -11.95 -5.01 -11.66
C GLY A 55 -12.38 -4.04 -10.56
N SER A 56 -12.74 -4.60 -9.41
CA SER A 56 -12.95 -3.84 -8.18
C SER A 56 -11.60 -3.44 -7.56
N GLU A 57 -11.64 -2.47 -6.67
CA GLU A 57 -10.48 -2.03 -5.87
C GLU A 57 -9.80 -3.20 -5.17
N LEU A 58 -10.57 -4.11 -4.56
CA LEU A 58 -10.03 -5.31 -3.90
C LEU A 58 -9.31 -6.25 -4.88
N HIS A 59 -9.78 -6.35 -6.14
CA HIS A 59 -9.10 -7.15 -7.16
C HIS A 59 -7.73 -6.55 -7.49
N TYR A 60 -7.65 -5.24 -7.66
CA TYR A 60 -6.38 -4.55 -7.90
C TYR A 60 -5.43 -4.65 -6.71
N GLN A 61 -5.93 -4.54 -5.47
CA GLN A 61 -5.12 -4.78 -4.26
C GLN A 61 -4.45 -6.17 -4.30
N ALA A 62 -5.20 -7.21 -4.69
CA ALA A 62 -4.65 -8.56 -4.81
C ALA A 62 -3.58 -8.68 -5.91
N MET A 63 -3.78 -8.02 -7.05
CA MET A 63 -2.79 -8.00 -8.15
C MET A 63 -1.51 -7.26 -7.76
N ILE A 64 -1.62 -6.12 -7.07
CA ILE A 64 -0.49 -5.35 -6.55
C ILE A 64 0.27 -6.18 -5.51
N TYR A 65 -0.46 -6.83 -4.58
CA TYR A 65 0.13 -7.74 -3.61
C TYR A 65 0.93 -8.86 -4.30
N HIS A 66 0.33 -9.49 -5.32
CA HIS A 66 1.00 -10.52 -6.11
C HIS A 66 2.28 -10.01 -6.78
N SER A 67 2.21 -8.84 -7.43
CA SER A 67 3.36 -8.23 -8.12
C SER A 67 4.49 -7.87 -7.15
N LEU A 68 4.15 -7.35 -5.97
CA LEU A 68 5.13 -7.08 -4.90
C LEU A 68 5.80 -8.37 -4.41
N ARG A 69 5.08 -9.49 -4.34
CA ARG A 69 5.65 -10.80 -4.00
C ARG A 69 6.58 -11.34 -5.09
N CYS A 70 6.18 -11.22 -6.35
CA CYS A 70 6.90 -11.82 -7.47
C CYS A 70 8.10 -10.97 -7.91
N ASP A 71 7.86 -9.73 -8.34
CA ASP A 71 8.89 -8.89 -8.96
C ASP A 71 9.56 -7.97 -7.91
N GLY A 72 8.78 -7.46 -6.94
CA GLY A 72 9.33 -6.73 -5.80
C GLY A 72 10.09 -7.61 -4.80
N ARG A 73 9.89 -8.93 -4.86
CA ARG A 73 10.52 -9.95 -4.00
C ARG A 73 10.34 -9.67 -2.51
N VAL A 74 9.24 -8.99 -2.14
CA VAL A 74 8.92 -8.71 -0.75
C VAL A 74 8.59 -10.02 -0.03
N PRO A 75 9.25 -10.37 1.09
CA PRO A 75 8.95 -11.58 1.85
C PRO A 75 7.51 -11.63 2.32
N VAL A 76 6.92 -12.84 2.40
CA VAL A 76 5.52 -13.00 2.81
C VAL A 76 5.25 -12.51 4.23
N ASP A 77 6.23 -12.63 5.11
CA ASP A 77 6.20 -12.18 6.50
C ASP A 77 6.49 -10.69 6.67
N GLN A 78 6.70 -9.96 5.57
CA GLN A 78 6.87 -8.51 5.51
C GLN A 78 5.78 -7.80 4.70
N LEU A 79 4.83 -8.52 4.09
CA LEU A 79 3.81 -7.94 3.22
C LEU A 79 2.40 -8.21 3.78
N GLY A 80 1.75 -7.16 4.26
CA GLY A 80 0.38 -7.20 4.78
C GLY A 80 -0.63 -6.58 3.82
N MET A 81 -1.87 -7.08 3.85
CA MET A 81 -3.01 -6.51 3.12
C MET A 81 -4.16 -6.22 4.08
N ASN A 82 -4.79 -5.05 3.95
CA ASN A 82 -5.90 -4.59 4.80
C ASN A 82 -5.55 -4.65 6.30
N VAL A 83 -4.37 -4.14 6.66
CA VAL A 83 -3.82 -4.22 8.02
C VAL A 83 -4.53 -3.23 8.94
N LYS A 84 -5.27 -3.74 9.90
CA LYS A 84 -6.01 -2.94 10.88
C LYS A 84 -5.10 -2.48 12.02
N GLN A 85 -5.01 -1.16 12.22
CA GLN A 85 -4.13 -0.55 13.21
C GLN A 85 -4.92 0.34 14.16
N TRP A 86 -5.34 -0.18 15.30
CA TRP A 86 -6.02 0.63 16.30
C TRP A 86 -5.05 1.59 16.99
N ILE A 87 -5.31 2.89 16.84
CA ILE A 87 -4.53 3.96 17.46
C ILE A 87 -5.37 4.58 18.58
N PRO A 88 -5.07 4.31 19.84
CA PRO A 88 -5.71 5.00 20.96
C PRO A 88 -5.16 6.43 21.08
N ASN A 89 -5.97 7.34 21.61
CA ASN A 89 -5.55 8.72 21.91
C ASN A 89 -4.90 9.41 20.71
N VAL A 90 -5.62 9.47 19.59
CA VAL A 90 -5.15 10.08 18.34
C VAL A 90 -4.76 11.55 18.53
N THR A 91 -3.70 11.95 17.85
CA THR A 91 -3.13 13.31 17.95
C THR A 91 -3.45 14.16 16.73
N SER A 92 -3.55 13.56 15.53
CA SER A 92 -3.89 14.28 14.32
C SER A 92 -5.32 14.83 14.35
N ASP A 93 -5.50 16.04 13.83
CA ASP A 93 -6.82 16.71 13.86
C ASP A 93 -7.86 15.96 13.02
N LEU A 94 -7.46 15.36 11.92
CA LEU A 94 -8.36 14.56 11.09
C LEU A 94 -8.87 13.34 11.85
N PHE A 95 -8.00 12.57 12.49
CA PHE A 95 -8.41 11.37 13.20
C PHE A 95 -9.22 11.71 14.45
N LYS A 96 -8.94 12.84 15.14
CA LYS A 96 -9.80 13.36 16.21
C LYS A 96 -11.22 13.66 15.70
N LYS A 97 -11.35 14.35 14.57
CA LYS A 97 -12.67 14.63 13.96
C LYS A 97 -13.40 13.35 13.58
N LEU A 98 -12.70 12.41 12.96
CA LEU A 98 -13.27 11.12 12.57
C LEU A 98 -13.67 10.29 13.79
N ASP A 99 -12.90 10.31 14.87
CA ASP A 99 -13.25 9.63 16.12
C ASP A 99 -14.48 10.26 16.77
N GLN A 100 -14.55 11.60 16.84
CA GLN A 100 -15.70 12.34 17.37
C GLN A 100 -16.99 12.11 16.58
N SER A 101 -16.89 11.85 15.27
CA SER A 101 -18.06 11.57 14.42
C SER A 101 -18.66 10.18 14.64
N LYS A 102 -17.97 9.28 15.34
CA LYS A 102 -18.47 7.96 15.69
C LYS A 102 -19.52 8.02 16.80
N ASN A 103 -20.35 6.96 16.89
CA ASN A 103 -21.17 6.72 18.06
C ASN A 103 -20.26 6.65 19.31
N GLU A 104 -20.71 7.21 20.45
CA GLU A 104 -19.94 7.27 21.70
C GLU A 104 -19.32 5.93 22.12
N SER A 105 -20.05 4.83 21.91
CA SER A 105 -19.58 3.47 22.21
C SER A 105 -18.32 3.05 21.43
N PHE A 106 -17.99 3.74 20.35
CA PHE A 106 -16.85 3.42 19.46
C PHE A 106 -15.78 4.51 19.44
N ARG A 107 -15.89 5.51 20.32
CA ARG A 107 -14.89 6.57 20.48
C ARG A 107 -13.70 6.08 21.31
N GLY A 108 -12.61 6.85 21.27
CA GLY A 108 -11.40 6.60 22.06
C GLY A 108 -10.21 6.23 21.21
N GLY A 109 -10.30 6.35 19.90
CA GLY A 109 -9.21 6.13 18.96
C GLY A 109 -9.70 5.98 17.53
N PHE A 110 -8.76 5.84 16.63
CA PHE A 110 -9.02 5.63 15.21
C PHE A 110 -8.29 4.37 14.70
N GLU A 111 -8.87 3.69 13.72
CA GLU A 111 -8.29 2.49 13.12
C GLU A 111 -8.06 2.72 11.62
N PRO A 112 -6.89 3.24 11.20
CA PRO A 112 -6.53 3.23 9.79
C PRO A 112 -6.36 1.80 9.29
N ILE A 113 -6.73 1.56 8.05
CA ILE A 113 -6.64 0.25 7.40
C ILE A 113 -6.02 0.47 6.01
N PRO A 114 -4.69 0.67 5.90
CA PRO A 114 -4.07 0.76 4.59
C PRO A 114 -4.24 -0.55 3.82
N ASP A 115 -4.44 -0.44 2.52
CA ASP A 115 -4.72 -1.58 1.65
C ASP A 115 -3.54 -2.54 1.58
N ILE A 116 -2.32 -2.01 1.45
CA ILE A 116 -1.09 -2.81 1.41
C ILE A 116 -0.03 -2.14 2.28
N VAL A 117 0.70 -2.94 3.04
CA VAL A 117 1.79 -2.48 3.91
C VAL A 117 3.02 -3.34 3.69
N ILE A 118 4.16 -2.70 3.50
CA ILE A 118 5.48 -3.35 3.55
C ILE A 118 6.09 -3.06 4.91
N PHE A 119 6.48 -4.10 5.62
CA PHE A 119 7.06 -4.04 6.95
C PHE A 119 8.57 -4.34 6.93
N SER A 120 9.28 -3.91 7.97
CA SER A 120 10.61 -4.41 8.28
C SER A 120 10.54 -5.85 8.80
N PRO A 121 11.65 -6.64 8.75
CA PRO A 121 11.67 -8.03 9.21
C PRO A 121 11.26 -8.19 10.68
N ASN A 122 11.46 -7.15 11.49
CA ASN A 122 11.18 -7.16 12.92
C ASN A 122 9.67 -7.25 13.26
N VAL A 123 8.77 -7.12 12.28
CA VAL A 123 7.33 -7.39 12.47
C VAL A 123 7.08 -8.87 12.74
N GLY A 124 7.96 -9.76 12.26
CA GLY A 124 7.91 -11.21 12.51
C GLY A 124 6.66 -11.87 11.96
N GLY A 125 6.08 -11.36 10.87
CA GLY A 125 4.85 -11.90 10.25
C GLY A 125 3.59 -11.74 11.10
N ASP A 126 3.59 -10.91 12.14
CA ASP A 126 2.46 -10.74 13.06
C ASP A 126 1.91 -9.31 13.03
N TRP A 127 0.89 -9.07 12.21
CA TRP A 127 0.16 -7.80 12.12
C TRP A 127 -1.32 -7.94 12.49
N ARG A 128 -1.62 -8.81 13.45
CA ARG A 128 -2.98 -8.94 13.98
C ARG A 128 -3.41 -7.63 14.65
N ARG A 129 -4.69 -7.28 14.52
CA ARG A 129 -5.30 -6.02 14.99
C ARG A 129 -4.87 -5.58 16.40
N ARG A 130 -4.75 -6.51 17.34
CA ARG A 130 -4.41 -6.22 18.74
C ARG A 130 -2.95 -5.76 18.95
N ARG A 131 -2.14 -5.71 17.92
CA ARG A 131 -0.71 -5.34 17.97
C ARG A 131 -0.41 -4.05 17.19
N ALA A 132 -1.35 -3.11 17.21
CA ALA A 132 -1.24 -1.87 16.42
C ALA A 132 0.09 -1.13 16.63
N ASP A 133 0.53 -0.93 17.86
CA ASP A 133 1.81 -0.24 18.15
C ASP A 133 3.00 -1.01 17.57
N HIS A 134 2.98 -2.33 17.62
CA HIS A 134 4.02 -3.17 17.04
C HIS A 134 4.04 -3.03 15.51
N THR A 135 2.87 -3.14 14.85
CA THR A 135 2.79 -3.02 13.38
C THR A 135 3.22 -1.64 12.91
N MET A 136 2.71 -0.56 13.52
CA MET A 136 3.05 0.80 13.14
C MET A 136 4.56 1.08 13.26
N LYS A 137 5.22 0.57 14.31
CA LYS A 137 6.66 0.70 14.51
C LYS A 137 7.49 0.12 13.38
N HIS A 138 6.98 -0.92 12.73
CA HIS A 138 7.69 -1.68 11.72
C HIS A 138 7.22 -1.41 10.28
N MET A 139 6.30 -0.46 10.09
CA MET A 139 5.89 -0.04 8.74
C MET A 139 7.03 0.69 8.04
N LEU A 140 7.27 0.33 6.79
CA LEU A 140 8.21 1.01 5.89
C LEU A 140 7.46 1.76 4.79
N VAL A 141 6.42 1.15 4.24
CA VAL A 141 5.55 1.72 3.21
C VAL A 141 4.10 1.34 3.50
N ALA A 142 3.18 2.29 3.31
CA ALA A 142 1.75 2.05 3.32
C ALA A 142 1.16 2.53 1.99
N ILE A 143 0.42 1.68 1.31
CA ILE A 143 -0.21 1.97 0.02
C ILE A 143 -1.72 1.97 0.19
N GLU A 144 -2.36 3.02 -0.28
CA GLU A 144 -3.81 3.11 -0.47
C GLU A 144 -4.10 3.03 -1.95
N VAL A 145 -5.08 2.23 -2.35
CA VAL A 145 -5.45 1.97 -3.74
C VAL A 145 -6.80 2.59 -4.03
N LYS A 146 -6.91 3.33 -5.12
CA LYS A 146 -8.19 3.76 -5.69
C LYS A 146 -8.31 3.32 -7.12
N ALA A 147 -9.49 2.86 -7.51
CA ALA A 147 -9.73 2.37 -8.86
C ALA A 147 -11.05 2.89 -9.45
N SER A 148 -11.04 3.16 -10.75
CA SER A 148 -12.26 3.41 -11.54
C SER A 148 -13.05 2.09 -11.71
N GLU A 149 -13.75 1.66 -10.65
CA GLU A 149 -14.43 0.36 -10.59
C GLU A 149 -15.90 0.39 -11.03
N ARG A 150 -16.45 1.57 -11.29
CA ARG A 150 -17.88 1.72 -11.60
C ARG A 150 -18.07 2.17 -13.03
N ALA A 151 -18.71 1.35 -13.83
CA ALA A 151 -19.15 1.74 -15.18
C ALA A 151 -20.04 2.99 -15.14
N ASN A 152 -19.83 3.89 -16.09
CA ASN A 152 -20.52 5.18 -16.24
C ASN A 152 -20.31 6.18 -15.08
N ARG A 153 -19.30 5.95 -14.22
CA ARG A 153 -18.96 6.86 -13.13
C ARG A 153 -17.45 7.02 -12.98
N ARG A 154 -16.99 8.27 -12.92
CA ARG A 154 -15.59 8.58 -12.64
C ARG A 154 -15.32 8.70 -11.15
N LEU A 155 -14.10 8.46 -10.75
CA LEU A 155 -13.60 8.84 -9.43
C LEU A 155 -13.66 10.37 -9.26
N THR A 156 -14.04 10.81 -8.08
CA THR A 156 -14.10 12.23 -7.77
C THR A 156 -12.85 12.68 -7.02
N TYR A 157 -12.53 13.96 -7.13
CA TYR A 157 -11.46 14.58 -6.34
C TYR A 157 -11.63 14.27 -4.84
N SER A 158 -12.83 14.43 -4.30
CA SER A 158 -13.11 14.27 -2.86
C SER A 158 -12.90 12.83 -2.35
N GLU A 159 -13.19 11.82 -3.18
CA GLU A 159 -12.95 10.42 -2.82
C GLU A 159 -11.44 10.16 -2.63
N ILE A 160 -10.61 10.59 -3.57
CA ILE A 160 -9.16 10.37 -3.53
C ILE A 160 -8.49 11.29 -2.49
N ALA A 161 -8.85 12.57 -2.46
CA ALA A 161 -8.30 13.54 -1.51
C ALA A 161 -8.56 13.15 -0.05
N GLY A 162 -9.73 12.54 0.22
CA GLY A 162 -10.04 12.01 1.55
C GLY A 162 -9.08 10.91 1.99
N ASP A 163 -8.66 10.03 1.09
CA ASP A 163 -7.72 8.95 1.42
C ASP A 163 -6.27 9.46 1.49
N ILE A 164 -5.88 10.42 0.64
CA ILE A 164 -4.59 11.12 0.77
C ILE A 164 -4.47 11.79 2.15
N ALA A 165 -5.53 12.47 2.61
CA ALA A 165 -5.54 13.11 3.92
C ALA A 165 -5.45 12.08 5.08
N LYS A 166 -6.10 10.91 4.96
CA LYS A 166 -5.99 9.81 5.94
C LYS A 166 -4.58 9.22 5.98
N LEU A 167 -3.93 9.02 4.83
CA LEU A 167 -2.55 8.56 4.75
C LEU A 167 -1.59 9.53 5.44
N SER A 168 -1.74 10.84 5.18
CA SER A 168 -0.95 11.89 5.83
C SER A 168 -1.17 11.92 7.33
N ALA A 169 -2.43 11.87 7.79
CA ALA A 169 -2.77 11.81 9.22
C ALA A 169 -2.21 10.55 9.90
N HIS A 170 -2.21 9.41 9.21
CA HIS A 170 -1.61 8.17 9.70
C HIS A 170 -0.08 8.30 9.86
N GLN A 171 0.59 8.95 8.90
CA GLN A 171 2.03 9.23 9.01
C GLN A 171 2.33 10.20 10.16
N GLU A 172 1.48 11.23 10.36
CA GLU A 172 1.59 12.14 11.51
C GLU A 172 1.50 11.38 12.85
N GLU A 173 0.52 10.48 12.99
CA GLU A 173 0.38 9.63 14.17
C GLU A 173 1.63 8.74 14.42
N ALA A 174 2.22 8.20 13.36
CA ALA A 174 3.46 7.44 13.47
C ALA A 174 4.62 8.31 13.93
N ARG A 175 4.80 9.51 13.34
CA ARG A 175 5.89 10.45 13.67
C ARG A 175 5.84 10.91 15.13
N VAL A 176 4.65 11.20 15.65
CA VAL A 176 4.46 11.59 17.06
C VAL A 176 4.91 10.47 18.01
N ARG A 177 4.83 9.23 17.58
CA ARG A 177 5.28 8.05 18.33
C ARG A 177 6.74 7.65 18.06
N GLY A 178 7.47 8.47 17.29
CA GLY A 178 8.88 8.21 16.94
C GLY A 178 9.05 7.20 15.81
N TYR A 179 8.02 6.91 15.03
CA TYR A 179 8.05 6.00 13.88
C TYR A 179 7.89 6.79 12.58
N ASN A 180 8.28 6.19 11.47
CA ASN A 180 8.10 6.81 10.15
C ASN A 180 7.93 5.75 9.06
N PHE A 181 7.09 6.04 8.07
CA PHE A 181 6.90 5.25 6.88
C PHE A 181 6.60 6.16 5.68
N THR A 182 6.73 5.65 4.46
CA THR A 182 6.32 6.39 3.26
C THR A 182 4.88 6.02 2.89
N PRO A 183 3.94 6.96 2.91
CA PRO A 183 2.59 6.76 2.40
C PRO A 183 2.58 6.89 0.87
N ILE A 184 1.87 6.00 0.18
CA ILE A 184 1.69 6.00 -1.28
C ILE A 184 0.21 5.99 -1.59
N MET A 185 -0.25 6.95 -2.38
CA MET A 185 -1.56 6.93 -3.02
C MET A 185 -1.43 6.37 -4.43
N LEU A 186 -1.99 5.20 -4.70
CA LEU A 186 -1.98 4.53 -5.99
C LEU A 186 -3.38 4.60 -6.63
N VAL A 187 -3.50 5.29 -7.75
CA VAL A 187 -4.76 5.42 -8.49
C VAL A 187 -4.68 4.62 -9.78
N ILE A 188 -5.62 3.68 -9.96
CA ILE A 188 -5.78 2.87 -11.16
C ILE A 188 -7.01 3.38 -11.92
N ASP A 189 -6.76 4.06 -13.03
CA ASP A 189 -7.77 4.76 -13.81
C ASP A 189 -7.77 4.27 -15.27
N THR A 190 -7.90 2.96 -15.43
CA THR A 190 -7.74 2.25 -16.71
C THR A 190 -9.05 2.07 -17.47
N ALA A 191 -10.14 2.73 -17.07
CA ALA A 191 -11.41 2.66 -17.77
C ALA A 191 -11.26 3.05 -19.26
N PRO A 192 -11.82 2.27 -20.20
CA PRO A 192 -11.67 2.54 -21.64
C PRO A 192 -12.38 3.84 -22.06
N ASP A 193 -13.55 4.16 -21.48
CA ASP A 193 -14.24 5.43 -21.76
C ASP A 193 -13.55 6.59 -21.00
N PRO A 194 -13.04 7.62 -21.72
CA PRO A 194 -12.47 8.81 -21.09
C PRO A 194 -13.41 9.55 -20.12
N LYS A 195 -14.74 9.37 -20.28
CA LYS A 195 -15.73 9.98 -19.37
C LYS A 195 -15.73 9.33 -17.98
N GLU A 196 -15.25 8.10 -17.87
CA GLU A 196 -15.16 7.36 -16.62
C GLU A 196 -13.84 7.64 -15.88
N ARG A 197 -12.84 8.22 -16.55
CA ARG A 197 -11.54 8.57 -16.00
C ARG A 197 -11.53 9.94 -15.34
N ILE A 198 -10.67 10.15 -14.36
CA ILE A 198 -10.46 11.48 -13.77
C ILE A 198 -9.95 12.45 -14.85
N THR A 199 -10.27 13.73 -14.71
CA THR A 199 -9.76 14.74 -15.65
C THR A 199 -8.30 15.06 -15.37
N GLN A 200 -7.56 15.54 -16.36
CA GLN A 200 -6.17 15.98 -16.17
C GLN A 200 -6.06 17.06 -15.07
N THR A 201 -7.02 17.98 -15.00
CA THR A 201 -7.06 18.99 -13.91
C THR A 201 -7.18 18.30 -12.56
N THR A 202 -8.12 17.36 -12.38
CA THR A 202 -8.27 16.61 -11.15
C THR A 202 -7.01 15.84 -10.78
N SER A 203 -6.34 15.21 -11.74
CA SER A 203 -5.08 14.50 -11.51
C SER A 203 -3.97 15.44 -11.05
N ASN A 204 -3.84 16.62 -11.69
CA ASN A 204 -2.84 17.63 -11.31
C ASN A 204 -3.10 18.17 -9.89
N ASP A 205 -4.36 18.45 -9.54
CA ASP A 205 -4.74 18.96 -8.21
C ASP A 205 -4.45 17.91 -7.12
N LEU A 206 -4.77 16.64 -7.37
CA LEU A 206 -4.47 15.54 -6.44
C LEU A 206 -2.97 15.33 -6.26
N ARG A 207 -2.20 15.42 -7.34
CA ARG A 207 -0.74 15.36 -7.29
C ARG A 207 -0.16 16.51 -6.47
N ALA A 208 -0.65 17.73 -6.65
CA ALA A 208 -0.25 18.88 -5.83
C ALA A 208 -0.56 18.66 -4.35
N LEU A 209 -1.76 18.13 -4.04
CA LEU A 209 -2.15 17.77 -2.67
C LEU A 209 -1.23 16.70 -2.07
N CYS A 210 -0.85 15.68 -2.85
CA CYS A 210 0.09 14.66 -2.40
C CYS A 210 1.46 15.27 -2.04
N ILE A 211 1.99 16.19 -2.86
CA ILE A 211 3.24 16.90 -2.58
C ILE A 211 3.13 17.70 -1.28
N GLU A 212 2.04 18.46 -1.10
CA GLU A 212 1.77 19.25 0.10
C GLU A 212 1.74 18.39 1.37
N LEU A 213 1.08 17.23 1.29
CA LEU A 213 0.86 16.34 2.43
C LEU A 213 1.95 15.27 2.61
N GLY A 214 2.99 15.27 1.76
CA GLY A 214 4.10 14.31 1.86
C GLY A 214 3.71 12.86 1.53
N VAL A 215 2.71 12.67 0.67
CA VAL A 215 2.26 11.39 0.14
C VAL A 215 2.86 11.16 -1.25
N GLU A 216 3.41 9.98 -1.52
CA GLU A 216 3.86 9.64 -2.86
C GLU A 216 2.66 9.39 -3.77
N TRP A 217 2.65 10.00 -4.96
CA TRP A 217 1.59 9.85 -5.94
C TRP A 217 1.99 8.87 -7.03
N ARG A 218 1.18 7.83 -7.26
CA ARG A 218 1.29 6.92 -8.40
C ARG A 218 -0.04 6.85 -9.13
N TYR A 219 0.01 7.06 -10.43
CA TYR A 219 -1.17 7.10 -11.29
C TYR A 219 -0.97 6.19 -12.49
N LEU A 220 -1.94 5.33 -12.74
CA LEU A 220 -1.98 4.43 -13.87
C LEU A 220 -3.19 4.72 -14.73
N ASP A 221 -2.95 5.16 -15.96
CA ASP A 221 -3.97 5.31 -17.01
C ASP A 221 -3.84 4.23 -18.09
N PRO A 222 -4.77 4.18 -19.08
CA PRO A 222 -4.73 3.18 -20.14
C PRO A 222 -3.57 3.32 -21.14
N CYS A 223 -2.97 4.51 -21.23
CA CYS A 223 -2.12 4.89 -22.38
C CYS A 223 -0.64 5.16 -22.03
N ASP A 224 -0.31 5.44 -20.77
CA ASP A 224 1.02 5.88 -20.40
C ASP A 224 1.95 4.72 -20.05
N ASP A 225 3.00 4.53 -20.86
CA ASP A 225 4.15 3.69 -20.51
C ASP A 225 5.19 4.46 -19.67
N GLU A 226 5.06 5.79 -19.53
CA GLU A 226 5.96 6.59 -18.71
C GLU A 226 5.58 6.55 -17.22
N VAL A 227 6.48 5.94 -16.47
CA VAL A 227 6.46 5.99 -15.01
C VAL A 227 6.61 7.44 -14.55
N GLN A 228 5.52 8.12 -14.22
CA GLN A 228 5.57 9.43 -13.57
C GLN A 228 6.11 9.28 -12.14
N ARG A 229 7.44 9.11 -12.03
CA ARG A 229 8.16 9.15 -10.76
C ARG A 229 8.30 10.60 -10.30
N ILE A 230 7.64 10.95 -9.22
CA ILE A 230 7.85 12.22 -8.55
C ILE A 230 8.13 11.93 -7.10
N GLY A 231 9.33 12.24 -6.69
CA GLY A 231 9.65 12.19 -5.25
C GLY A 231 11.12 12.12 -4.87
N SER A 232 12.08 11.98 -5.79
CA SER A 232 13.49 11.79 -5.39
C SER A 232 14.50 12.85 -5.86
N GLU A 233 14.15 13.80 -6.70
CA GLU A 233 15.14 14.73 -7.26
C GLU A 233 15.39 16.02 -6.45
N HIS A 234 14.62 16.31 -5.40
CA HIS A 234 14.76 17.58 -4.66
C HIS A 234 15.59 17.54 -3.37
N ARG A 235 16.35 16.46 -3.08
CA ARG A 235 17.18 16.39 -1.86
C ARG A 235 18.69 16.31 -2.06
N LEU A 236 19.23 16.47 -3.27
CA LEU A 236 20.68 16.36 -3.49
C LEU A 236 21.40 17.64 -3.91
N THR A 237 20.76 18.82 -3.90
CA THR A 237 21.41 20.09 -4.31
C THR A 237 21.49 21.17 -3.25
N SER A 238 21.43 20.85 -1.95
CA SER A 238 21.67 21.84 -0.90
C SER A 238 22.69 21.36 0.12
N GLY A 239 23.93 21.19 -0.32
CA GLY A 239 25.02 20.83 0.58
C GLY A 239 26.38 20.89 -0.07
N ASN A 240 26.80 22.06 -0.58
CA ASN A 240 28.20 22.40 -0.72
C ASN A 240 28.35 23.82 -1.30
N GLU A 241 28.30 24.81 -0.43
CA GLU A 241 28.98 26.12 -0.66
C GLU A 241 29.00 26.88 0.67
N GLN A 242 30.04 26.61 1.48
CA GLN A 242 30.63 27.56 2.39
C GLN A 242 31.91 26.96 2.95
N ASP A 243 33.00 27.21 2.24
CA ASP A 243 34.33 27.42 2.81
C ASP A 243 35.21 28.05 1.76
N LYS A 244 35.27 29.39 1.79
CA LYS A 244 36.45 30.17 1.50
C LYS A 244 36.32 31.56 2.11
#